data_7f89c999753f2e38df02cd9cc432810c
#
_entry.id   7f89c999753f2e38df02cd9cc432810c
#
_cell.length_a   1.000
_cell.length_b   1.000
_cell.length_c   1.000
_cell.angle_alpha   90.00
_cell.angle_beta   90.00
_cell.angle_gamma   90.00
#
_symmetry.space_group_name_H-M   'P 1'
#
loop_
_entity.id
_entity.type
_entity.pdbx_description
1 polymer ?
#
loop_
_entity_poly.entity_id
_entity_poly.type
_entity_poly.pdbx_seq_one_letter_code
_entity_poly.pdbx_strand_id
1 'polypeptide(L)'
;MKAAEAHEHGEGRTEPFVSTRNACKLCAPLGASVAFRGVEGCIPLVHGSQGCSTYIRRYVISHFKEPIDIASSNFSESSAIFGGGENLKTALDNLIRQYSPEAIGIATTCLSETIGDDVRLYLDQYRKSKGGEKTPAIIHASTPSYRGTHWEGFQEAIRAIVETLAEGGESNGSINLIPGFLSAEDLRHLKEILTAFGAPFTMLPDYSETLDGGTWADYQKLSTGGTAIESIRRMGGALVTIQLGSSLEGLKTAASCLEEKFAVPAVTCGLPIGIRENDAFFEALRQASGAEIPETFSQERLRLIDAYIDGHKYVFGKRAVVHGEADLVISMASFLDEIGMVPVLCATGATPGNF
;
A
#
# COMPACT_ATOMS: atom_id res chain seq x y z
N MET A 1 -59.63 4.88 20.72
CA MET A 1 -58.28 4.42 20.95
C MET A 1 -57.97 3.36 19.92
N LYS A 2 -57.27 3.69 18.85
CA LYS A 2 -56.75 2.75 17.83
C LYS A 2 -55.25 2.75 17.98
N ALA A 3 -54.70 1.55 18.17
CA ALA A 3 -53.28 1.30 18.25
C ALA A 3 -52.62 1.58 16.88
N ALA A 4 -51.50 2.28 16.88
CA ALA A 4 -50.68 2.50 15.70
C ALA A 4 -49.84 1.24 15.47
N GLU A 5 -49.99 0.65 14.32
CA GLU A 5 -49.14 -0.43 13.82
C GLU A 5 -47.74 0.14 13.48
N ALA A 6 -46.74 -0.42 14.12
CA ALA A 6 -45.35 -0.14 13.81
C ALA A 6 -44.99 -0.84 12.47
N HIS A 7 -44.66 -0.05 11.46
CA HIS A 7 -44.02 -0.57 10.27
C HIS A 7 -42.58 -1.00 10.58
N GLU A 8 -42.34 -2.30 10.56
CA GLU A 8 -41.01 -2.86 10.46
C GLU A 8 -40.39 -2.43 9.11
N HIS A 9 -39.44 -1.50 9.17
CA HIS A 9 -38.58 -1.23 8.04
C HIS A 9 -37.61 -2.38 7.90
N GLY A 10 -37.79 -3.17 6.83
CA GLY A 10 -36.83 -4.18 6.41
C GLY A 10 -35.42 -3.55 6.26
N GLU A 11 -34.44 -4.26 6.78
CA GLU A 11 -33.02 -3.98 6.56
C GLU A 11 -32.69 -4.12 5.05
N GLY A 12 -32.94 -3.05 4.32
CA GLY A 12 -32.38 -2.90 3.00
C GLY A 12 -30.86 -2.68 3.16
N ARG A 13 -30.05 -3.63 2.70
CA ARG A 13 -28.63 -3.38 2.45
C ARG A 13 -28.55 -2.14 1.57
N THR A 14 -28.27 -1.00 2.18
CA THR A 14 -27.93 0.21 1.44
C THR A 14 -26.56 -0.07 0.81
N GLU A 15 -26.52 -0.18 -0.52
CA GLU A 15 -25.24 -0.17 -1.23
C GLU A 15 -24.44 1.05 -0.78
N PRO A 16 -23.13 0.90 -0.50
CA PRO A 16 -22.34 2.00 0.02
C PRO A 16 -22.37 3.15 -0.99
N PHE A 17 -22.87 4.29 -0.57
CA PHE A 17 -22.88 5.50 -1.40
C PHE A 17 -21.45 5.98 -1.62
N VAL A 18 -20.98 5.87 -2.86
CA VAL A 18 -19.65 6.35 -3.25
C VAL A 18 -19.75 7.81 -3.69
N SER A 19 -19.36 8.74 -2.82
CA SER A 19 -19.28 10.15 -3.17
C SER A 19 -17.97 10.47 -3.88
N THR A 20 -18.05 11.07 -5.08
CA THR A 20 -16.89 11.60 -5.81
C THR A 20 -16.31 12.88 -5.17
N ARG A 21 -17.00 13.45 -4.18
CA ARG A 21 -16.60 14.67 -3.46
C ARG A 21 -16.02 14.38 -2.06
N ASN A 22 -15.74 13.14 -1.74
CA ASN A 22 -15.13 12.79 -0.46
C ASN A 22 -13.67 13.26 -0.43
N ALA A 23 -13.32 14.14 0.50
CA ALA A 23 -11.97 14.69 0.65
C ALA A 23 -10.92 13.64 1.08
N CYS A 24 -11.37 12.55 1.71
CA CYS A 24 -10.52 11.43 2.14
C CYS A 24 -10.36 10.34 1.08
N LYS A 25 -10.85 10.59 -0.15
CA LYS A 25 -10.87 9.60 -1.23
C LYS A 25 -10.12 10.09 -2.46
N LEU A 26 -9.05 9.38 -2.81
CA LEU A 26 -8.38 9.47 -4.11
C LEU A 26 -8.63 8.19 -4.91
N CYS A 27 -8.29 8.20 -6.20
CA CYS A 27 -8.56 7.06 -7.07
C CYS A 27 -7.60 5.88 -6.81
N ALA A 28 -8.09 4.65 -7.01
CA ALA A 28 -7.34 3.42 -6.76
C ALA A 28 -6.02 3.32 -7.56
N PRO A 29 -5.92 3.69 -8.85
CA PRO A 29 -4.66 3.67 -9.59
C PRO A 29 -3.57 4.59 -8.99
N LEU A 30 -3.95 5.62 -8.23
CA LEU A 30 -2.98 6.48 -7.54
C LEU A 30 -2.25 5.69 -6.44
N GLY A 31 -3.01 5.00 -5.58
CA GLY A 31 -2.43 4.18 -4.53
C GLY A 31 -1.55 3.07 -5.09
N ALA A 32 -2.01 2.40 -6.16
CA ALA A 32 -1.19 1.42 -6.86
C ALA A 32 0.11 2.01 -7.41
N SER A 33 0.07 3.22 -7.95
CA SER A 33 1.27 3.90 -8.47
C SER A 33 2.28 4.19 -7.35
N VAL A 34 1.82 4.56 -6.15
CA VAL A 34 2.69 4.75 -4.97
C VAL A 34 3.32 3.41 -4.56
N ALA A 35 2.54 2.33 -4.47
CA ALA A 35 3.06 1.01 -4.13
C ALA A 35 4.12 0.52 -5.14
N PHE A 36 3.88 0.69 -6.44
CA PHE A 36 4.84 0.34 -7.49
C PHE A 36 6.14 1.15 -7.39
N ARG A 37 6.07 2.42 -6.97
CA ARG A 37 7.29 3.22 -6.71
C ARG A 37 8.11 2.70 -5.53
N GLY A 38 7.52 1.90 -4.68
CA GLY A 38 8.23 1.22 -3.60
C GLY A 38 8.98 -0.05 -4.02
N VAL A 39 9.01 -0.40 -5.30
CA VAL A 39 9.82 -1.50 -5.88
C VAL A 39 10.99 -0.91 -6.66
N GLU A 40 12.18 -1.44 -6.45
CA GLU A 40 13.40 -0.98 -7.11
C GLU A 40 13.28 -1.06 -8.65
N GLY A 41 13.68 0.01 -9.34
CA GLY A 41 13.65 0.08 -10.79
C GLY A 41 12.26 -0.06 -11.42
N CYS A 42 11.18 0.07 -10.64
CA CYS A 42 9.81 -0.07 -11.15
C CYS A 42 9.26 1.26 -11.65
N ILE A 43 8.61 1.21 -12.84
CA ILE A 43 7.85 2.32 -13.38
C ILE A 43 6.36 2.01 -13.40
N PRO A 44 5.50 2.87 -12.80
CA PRO A 44 4.05 2.74 -12.89
C PRO A 44 3.53 3.04 -14.29
N LEU A 45 2.66 2.17 -14.82
CA LEU A 45 1.93 2.35 -16.07
C LEU A 45 0.44 2.34 -15.80
N VAL A 46 -0.22 3.47 -15.98
CA VAL A 46 -1.67 3.59 -15.89
C VAL A 46 -2.28 3.14 -17.22
N HIS A 47 -2.99 2.01 -17.19
CA HIS A 47 -3.66 1.46 -18.38
C HIS A 47 -5.02 2.11 -18.56
N GLY A 48 -5.05 3.13 -19.43
CA GLY A 48 -6.22 3.95 -19.69
C GLY A 48 -5.88 5.26 -20.38
N SER A 49 -6.73 6.26 -20.15
CA SER A 49 -6.54 7.61 -20.70
C SER A 49 -5.33 8.33 -20.09
N GLN A 50 -4.63 9.11 -20.91
CA GLN A 50 -3.52 9.96 -20.45
C GLN A 50 -3.94 10.99 -19.37
N GLY A 51 -5.20 11.39 -19.34
CA GLY A 51 -5.72 12.27 -18.32
C GLY A 51 -5.60 11.69 -16.92
N CYS A 52 -5.87 10.38 -16.75
CA CYS A 52 -5.72 9.70 -15.46
C CYS A 52 -4.27 9.76 -14.97
N SER A 53 -3.29 9.39 -15.79
CA SER A 53 -1.87 9.42 -15.40
C SER A 53 -1.39 10.84 -15.12
N THR A 54 -1.83 11.84 -15.90
CA THR A 54 -1.48 13.24 -15.70
C THR A 54 -1.97 13.78 -14.34
N TYR A 55 -3.22 13.49 -13.98
CA TYR A 55 -3.75 13.91 -12.68
C TYR A 55 -3.12 13.17 -11.51
N ILE A 56 -2.93 11.85 -11.63
CA ILE A 56 -2.23 11.04 -10.61
C ILE A 56 -0.82 11.62 -10.40
N ARG A 57 -0.05 11.82 -11.47
CA ARG A 57 1.29 12.39 -11.41
C ARG A 57 1.30 13.77 -10.74
N ARG A 58 0.35 14.64 -11.07
CA ARG A 58 0.21 15.96 -10.47
C ARG A 58 0.00 15.87 -8.96
N TYR A 59 -0.91 15.01 -8.49
CA TYR A 59 -1.19 14.88 -7.06
C TYR A 59 0.00 14.29 -6.30
N VAL A 60 0.64 13.25 -6.84
CA VAL A 60 1.80 12.61 -6.20
C VAL A 60 2.98 13.61 -6.12
N ILE A 61 3.32 14.32 -7.20
CA ILE A 61 4.36 15.37 -7.18
C ILE A 61 3.99 16.50 -6.20
N SER A 62 2.72 16.90 -6.17
CA SER A 62 2.28 17.97 -5.28
C SER A 62 2.40 17.59 -3.80
N HIS A 63 2.26 16.30 -3.48
CA HIS A 63 2.37 15.77 -2.12
C HIS A 63 3.85 15.56 -1.72
N PHE A 64 4.57 14.74 -2.47
CA PHE A 64 5.94 14.35 -2.13
C PHE A 64 7.00 15.38 -2.53
N LYS A 65 6.69 16.33 -3.46
CA LYS A 65 7.61 17.33 -4.01
C LYS A 65 8.76 16.74 -4.86
N GLU A 66 8.66 15.48 -5.24
CA GLU A 66 9.64 14.76 -6.04
C GLU A 66 9.23 14.65 -7.51
N PRO A 67 10.19 14.63 -8.46
CA PRO A 67 9.92 14.34 -9.86
C PRO A 67 9.56 12.86 -10.02
N ILE A 68 8.29 12.56 -10.27
CA ILE A 68 7.79 11.19 -10.36
C ILE A 68 7.29 10.92 -11.78
N ASP A 69 7.82 9.88 -12.41
CA ASP A 69 7.34 9.41 -13.69
C ASP A 69 6.25 8.35 -13.52
N ILE A 70 5.11 8.62 -14.15
CA ILE A 70 3.96 7.73 -14.26
C ILE A 70 3.54 7.70 -15.72
N ALA A 71 3.63 6.53 -16.34
CA ALA A 71 3.32 6.34 -17.75
C ALA A 71 1.81 6.14 -17.99
N SER A 72 1.40 6.27 -19.25
CA SER A 72 0.04 5.97 -19.70
C SER A 72 0.07 5.11 -20.95
N SER A 73 -0.87 4.17 -21.06
CA SER A 73 -1.12 3.47 -22.33
C SER A 73 -1.88 4.32 -23.35
N ASN A 74 -2.28 5.52 -22.99
CA ASN A 74 -2.83 6.56 -23.86
C ASN A 74 -4.06 6.11 -24.67
N PHE A 75 -5.14 5.75 -23.98
CA PHE A 75 -6.40 5.44 -24.66
C PHE A 75 -6.93 6.64 -25.47
N SER A 76 -7.30 6.34 -26.70
CA SER A 76 -8.08 7.19 -27.60
C SER A 76 -9.54 6.72 -27.65
N GLU A 77 -10.38 7.41 -28.40
CA GLU A 77 -11.76 6.99 -28.68
C GLU A 77 -11.81 5.60 -29.33
N SER A 78 -10.88 5.30 -30.24
CA SER A 78 -10.78 3.98 -30.85
C SER A 78 -10.44 2.88 -29.83
N SER A 79 -9.56 3.15 -28.89
CA SER A 79 -9.24 2.19 -27.81
C SER A 79 -10.42 1.93 -26.90
N ALA A 80 -11.26 2.93 -26.66
CA ALA A 80 -12.48 2.77 -25.87
C ALA A 80 -13.54 1.86 -26.55
N ILE A 81 -13.47 1.74 -27.90
CA ILE A 81 -14.40 0.92 -28.68
C ILE A 81 -13.84 -0.49 -28.98
N PHE A 82 -12.54 -0.55 -29.35
CA PHE A 82 -11.91 -1.77 -29.85
C PHE A 82 -10.97 -2.45 -28.85
N GLY A 83 -10.82 -1.87 -27.65
CA GLY A 83 -9.90 -2.35 -26.60
C GLY A 83 -8.52 -1.68 -26.64
N GLY A 84 -7.84 -1.69 -25.51
CA GLY A 84 -6.55 -1.05 -25.28
C GLY A 84 -5.32 -1.94 -25.49
N GLY A 85 -5.49 -3.18 -26.02
CA GLY A 85 -4.41 -4.16 -26.07
C GLY A 85 -3.17 -3.70 -26.87
N GLU A 86 -3.36 -3.09 -28.03
CA GLU A 86 -2.25 -2.57 -28.85
C GLU A 86 -1.60 -1.34 -28.20
N ASN A 87 -2.40 -0.50 -27.52
CA ASN A 87 -1.88 0.62 -26.75
C ASN A 87 -0.98 0.13 -25.58
N LEU A 88 -1.41 -0.94 -24.90
CA LEU A 88 -0.62 -1.54 -23.81
C LEU A 88 0.71 -2.08 -24.32
N LYS A 89 0.72 -2.86 -25.41
CA LYS A 89 1.93 -3.42 -26.02
C LYS A 89 2.91 -2.32 -26.45
N THR A 90 2.40 -1.29 -27.11
CA THR A 90 3.18 -0.12 -27.53
C THR A 90 3.77 0.62 -26.31
N ALA A 91 2.99 0.80 -25.25
CA ALA A 91 3.45 1.45 -24.03
C ALA A 91 4.57 0.64 -23.36
N LEU A 92 4.43 -0.68 -23.26
CA LEU A 92 5.47 -1.56 -22.72
C LEU A 92 6.78 -1.45 -23.52
N ASP A 93 6.74 -1.52 -24.83
CA ASP A 93 7.93 -1.39 -25.69
C ASP A 93 8.60 -0.02 -25.54
N ASN A 94 7.83 1.05 -25.45
CA ASN A 94 8.34 2.38 -25.23
C ASN A 94 9.01 2.52 -23.87
N LEU A 95 8.41 2.01 -22.81
CA LEU A 95 8.97 2.05 -21.47
C LEU A 95 10.26 1.26 -21.34
N ILE A 96 10.31 0.05 -21.91
CA ILE A 96 11.52 -0.79 -21.92
C ILE A 96 12.66 -0.06 -22.63
N ARG A 97 12.38 0.52 -23.81
CA ARG A 97 13.38 1.25 -24.58
C ARG A 97 13.87 2.52 -23.88
N GLN A 98 12.97 3.29 -23.27
CA GLN A 98 13.28 4.60 -22.70
C GLN A 98 13.91 4.51 -21.32
N TYR A 99 13.34 3.70 -20.44
CA TYR A 99 13.73 3.65 -19.04
C TYR A 99 14.61 2.46 -18.70
N SER A 100 14.55 1.37 -19.49
CA SER A 100 15.22 0.09 -19.16
C SER A 100 14.90 -0.37 -17.75
N PRO A 101 13.60 -0.42 -17.35
CA PRO A 101 13.20 -0.68 -15.98
C PRO A 101 13.43 -2.15 -15.59
N GLU A 102 13.56 -2.42 -14.30
CA GLU A 102 13.57 -3.79 -13.75
C GLU A 102 12.16 -4.37 -13.65
N ALA A 103 11.16 -3.50 -13.39
CA ALA A 103 9.76 -3.87 -13.35
C ALA A 103 8.87 -2.79 -13.98
N ILE A 104 7.69 -3.20 -14.44
CA ILE A 104 6.61 -2.31 -14.87
C ILE A 104 5.35 -2.71 -14.09
N GLY A 105 4.83 -1.78 -13.29
CA GLY A 105 3.61 -1.94 -12.52
C GLY A 105 2.42 -1.37 -13.26
N ILE A 106 1.52 -2.22 -13.74
CA ILE A 106 0.31 -1.83 -14.49
C ILE A 106 -0.85 -1.67 -13.52
N ALA A 107 -1.42 -0.45 -13.47
CA ALA A 107 -2.65 -0.13 -12.76
C ALA A 107 -3.76 0.14 -13.78
N THR A 108 -4.86 -0.62 -13.73
CA THR A 108 -6.01 -0.39 -14.61
C THR A 108 -6.85 0.81 -14.15
N THR A 109 -7.52 1.44 -15.10
CA THR A 109 -8.44 2.55 -14.83
C THR A 109 -9.90 2.12 -14.88
N CYS A 110 -10.80 2.99 -14.42
CA CYS A 110 -12.23 2.76 -14.55
C CYS A 110 -12.64 2.52 -16.01
N LEU A 111 -12.00 3.21 -16.96
CA LEU A 111 -12.31 3.05 -18.37
C LEU A 111 -11.92 1.67 -18.90
N SER A 112 -10.68 1.24 -18.69
CA SER A 112 -10.18 -0.06 -19.14
C SER A 112 -10.99 -1.23 -18.55
N GLU A 113 -11.34 -1.13 -17.28
CA GLU A 113 -12.16 -2.16 -16.62
C GLU A 113 -13.62 -2.15 -17.09
N THR A 114 -14.20 -0.97 -17.38
CA THR A 114 -15.58 -0.85 -17.84
C THR A 114 -15.76 -1.38 -19.26
N ILE A 115 -14.79 -1.17 -20.14
CA ILE A 115 -14.83 -1.73 -21.52
C ILE A 115 -14.49 -3.22 -21.55
N GLY A 116 -14.04 -3.79 -20.42
CA GLY A 116 -13.72 -5.21 -20.31
C GLY A 116 -12.38 -5.59 -20.92
N ASP A 117 -11.38 -4.72 -20.88
CA ASP A 117 -10.03 -5.04 -21.33
C ASP A 117 -9.44 -6.23 -20.55
N ASP A 118 -9.09 -7.29 -21.24
CA ASP A 118 -8.41 -8.44 -20.67
C ASP A 118 -6.88 -8.22 -20.69
N VAL A 119 -6.40 -7.48 -19.68
CA VAL A 119 -4.98 -7.18 -19.53
C VAL A 119 -4.13 -8.45 -19.42
N ARG A 120 -4.64 -9.51 -18.77
CA ARG A 120 -3.90 -10.78 -18.62
C ARG A 120 -3.68 -11.43 -19.98
N LEU A 121 -4.71 -11.49 -20.81
CA LEU A 121 -4.61 -12.01 -22.17
C LEU A 121 -3.62 -11.19 -23.01
N TYR A 122 -3.65 -9.85 -22.90
CA TYR A 122 -2.72 -8.98 -23.64
C TYR A 122 -1.27 -9.20 -23.20
N LEU A 123 -1.03 -9.38 -21.93
CA LEU A 123 0.32 -9.69 -21.41
C LEU A 123 0.82 -11.06 -21.84
N ASP A 124 -0.04 -12.07 -21.90
CA ASP A 124 0.33 -13.39 -22.41
C ASP A 124 0.67 -13.35 -23.89
N GLN A 125 -0.08 -12.60 -24.70
CA GLN A 125 0.23 -12.36 -26.10
C GLN A 125 1.56 -11.60 -26.27
N TYR A 126 1.78 -10.58 -25.44
CA TYR A 126 3.00 -9.80 -25.44
C TYR A 126 4.22 -10.66 -25.13
N ARG A 127 4.20 -11.44 -24.04
CA ARG A 127 5.27 -12.37 -23.68
C ARG A 127 5.58 -13.37 -24.81
N LYS A 128 4.56 -13.95 -25.42
CA LYS A 128 4.72 -14.85 -26.56
C LYS A 128 5.37 -14.16 -27.77
N SER A 129 5.03 -12.90 -28.04
CA SER A 129 5.61 -12.15 -29.15
C SER A 129 7.09 -11.82 -28.97
N LYS A 130 7.59 -11.75 -27.72
CA LYS A 130 9.00 -11.48 -27.39
C LYS A 130 9.92 -12.70 -27.48
N GLY A 131 9.37 -13.91 -27.69
CA GLY A 131 10.14 -15.09 -28.04
C GLY A 131 11.27 -15.48 -27.06
N GLY A 132 11.19 -15.10 -25.78
CA GLY A 132 12.20 -15.38 -24.75
C GLY A 132 13.25 -14.27 -24.57
N GLU A 133 13.12 -13.12 -25.20
CA GLU A 133 13.91 -11.93 -24.85
C GLU A 133 13.77 -11.60 -23.37
N LYS A 134 14.84 -11.15 -22.74
CA LYS A 134 14.81 -10.71 -21.34
C LYS A 134 13.94 -9.45 -21.24
N THR A 135 12.74 -9.62 -20.69
CA THR A 135 11.82 -8.51 -20.41
C THR A 135 11.83 -8.19 -18.92
N PRO A 136 11.53 -6.94 -18.53
CA PRO A 136 11.33 -6.60 -17.12
C PRO A 136 10.19 -7.41 -16.52
N ALA A 137 10.13 -7.48 -15.19
CA ALA A 137 8.98 -8.03 -14.51
C ALA A 137 7.74 -7.18 -14.78
N ILE A 138 6.64 -7.79 -15.24
CA ILE A 138 5.40 -7.09 -15.53
C ILE A 138 4.36 -7.51 -14.50
N ILE A 139 3.93 -6.57 -13.66
CA ILE A 139 3.01 -6.74 -12.55
C ILE A 139 1.70 -6.06 -12.93
N HIS A 140 0.57 -6.73 -12.72
CA HIS A 140 -0.75 -6.19 -13.03
C HIS A 140 -1.66 -6.18 -11.81
N ALA A 141 -2.15 -4.99 -11.46
CA ALA A 141 -3.18 -4.76 -10.45
C ALA A 141 -4.46 -4.21 -11.10
N SER A 142 -5.60 -4.80 -10.78
CA SER A 142 -6.93 -4.31 -11.17
C SER A 142 -7.37 -3.25 -10.17
N THR A 143 -7.46 -1.98 -10.62
CA THR A 143 -7.64 -0.83 -9.73
C THR A 143 -8.75 0.15 -10.16
N PRO A 144 -9.98 -0.33 -10.49
CA PRO A 144 -11.06 0.57 -10.83
C PRO A 144 -11.57 1.32 -9.59
N SER A 145 -11.66 2.65 -9.67
CA SER A 145 -12.04 3.49 -8.52
C SER A 145 -13.51 3.41 -8.13
N TYR A 146 -14.34 2.73 -8.92
CA TYR A 146 -15.71 2.43 -8.50
C TYR A 146 -15.79 1.24 -7.53
N ARG A 147 -14.70 0.47 -7.35
CA ARG A 147 -14.60 -0.63 -6.37
C ARG A 147 -13.83 -0.24 -5.11
N GLY A 148 -13.07 0.85 -5.14
CA GLY A 148 -12.24 1.23 -4.02
C GLY A 148 -11.58 2.60 -4.21
N THR A 149 -10.78 2.97 -3.23
CA THR A 149 -10.02 4.21 -3.15
C THR A 149 -8.54 3.97 -3.41
N HIS A 150 -7.71 4.99 -3.22
CA HIS A 150 -6.26 4.85 -3.23
C HIS A 150 -5.75 3.81 -2.21
N TRP A 151 -6.41 3.67 -1.06
CA TRP A 151 -6.04 2.68 -0.05
C TRP A 151 -6.20 1.25 -0.59
N GLU A 152 -7.37 0.90 -1.14
CA GLU A 152 -7.58 -0.41 -1.74
C GLU A 152 -6.67 -0.64 -2.95
N GLY A 153 -6.44 0.39 -3.76
CA GLY A 153 -5.51 0.33 -4.88
C GLY A 153 -4.05 0.07 -4.48
N PHE A 154 -3.63 0.65 -3.36
CA PHE A 154 -2.31 0.41 -2.78
C PHE A 154 -2.17 -1.06 -2.30
N GLN A 155 -3.15 -1.56 -1.55
CA GLN A 155 -3.15 -2.94 -1.08
C GLN A 155 -3.19 -3.95 -2.23
N GLU A 156 -4.02 -3.69 -3.24
CA GLU A 156 -4.12 -4.54 -4.44
C GLU A 156 -2.79 -4.60 -5.20
N ALA A 157 -2.08 -3.48 -5.32
CA ALA A 157 -0.77 -3.45 -5.97
C ALA A 157 0.29 -4.23 -5.19
N ILE A 158 0.33 -4.12 -3.85
CA ILE A 158 1.27 -4.91 -3.02
C ILE A 158 0.97 -6.40 -3.18
N ARG A 159 -0.31 -6.78 -3.14
CA ARG A 159 -0.73 -8.16 -3.38
C ARG A 159 -0.29 -8.66 -4.75
N ALA A 160 -0.52 -7.87 -5.80
CA ALA A 160 -0.11 -8.21 -7.16
C ALA A 160 1.42 -8.34 -7.32
N ILE A 161 2.21 -7.50 -6.62
CA ILE A 161 3.67 -7.60 -6.57
C ILE A 161 4.07 -8.97 -6.00
N VAL A 162 3.54 -9.31 -4.82
CA VAL A 162 3.84 -10.60 -4.15
C VAL A 162 3.35 -11.77 -5.00
N GLU A 163 2.14 -11.74 -5.53
CA GLU A 163 1.60 -12.81 -6.37
C GLU A 163 2.43 -13.08 -7.62
N THR A 164 3.04 -12.04 -8.17
CA THR A 164 3.82 -12.09 -9.42
C THR A 164 5.28 -12.48 -9.18
N LEU A 165 5.88 -11.98 -8.09
CA LEU A 165 7.34 -12.05 -7.90
C LEU A 165 7.78 -13.00 -6.80
N ALA A 166 6.98 -13.19 -5.73
CA ALA A 166 7.41 -14.05 -4.62
C ALA A 166 7.51 -15.51 -5.02
N GLU A 167 8.57 -16.14 -4.60
CA GLU A 167 8.90 -17.54 -4.85
C GLU A 167 9.04 -18.28 -3.53
N GLY A 168 8.64 -19.54 -3.50
CA GLY A 168 8.89 -20.43 -2.36
C GLY A 168 10.34 -20.85 -2.31
N GLY A 169 10.84 -21.15 -1.13
CA GLY A 169 12.22 -21.60 -0.92
C GLY A 169 12.45 -22.11 0.48
N GLU A 170 13.68 -22.48 0.76
CA GLU A 170 14.11 -22.80 2.13
C GLU A 170 14.03 -21.54 3.01
N SER A 171 13.85 -21.75 4.32
CA SER A 171 13.83 -20.65 5.28
C SER A 171 15.13 -19.84 5.20
N ASN A 172 14.97 -18.54 4.99
CA ASN A 172 16.10 -17.62 4.83
C ASN A 172 16.37 -16.76 6.09
N GLY A 173 15.63 -17.04 7.18
CA GLY A 173 15.79 -16.34 8.46
C GLY A 173 15.34 -14.89 8.47
N SER A 174 14.70 -14.41 7.39
CA SER A 174 14.26 -12.99 7.29
C SER A 174 12.84 -12.79 7.81
N ILE A 175 12.52 -11.51 8.08
CA ILE A 175 11.19 -11.01 8.43
C ILE A 175 10.67 -10.20 7.24
N ASN A 176 9.46 -10.48 6.78
CA ASN A 176 8.77 -9.58 5.86
C ASN A 176 8.02 -8.52 6.66
N LEU A 177 8.18 -7.24 6.30
CA LEU A 177 7.36 -6.14 6.80
C LEU A 177 6.54 -5.53 5.67
N ILE A 178 5.22 -5.50 5.82
CA ILE A 178 4.29 -4.76 4.96
C ILE A 178 3.80 -3.55 5.77
N PRO A 179 4.41 -2.36 5.56
CA PRO A 179 4.25 -1.24 6.49
C PRO A 179 2.95 -0.46 6.32
N GLY A 180 2.15 -0.74 5.30
CA GLY A 180 0.96 0.05 4.99
C GLY A 180 1.28 1.39 4.31
N PHE A 181 0.34 2.33 4.37
CA PHE A 181 0.45 3.64 3.70
C PHE A 181 1.00 4.69 4.67
N LEU A 182 2.33 4.77 4.77
CA LEU A 182 3.05 5.62 5.73
C LEU A 182 3.84 6.73 5.04
N SER A 183 4.37 7.68 5.81
CA SER A 183 5.31 8.67 5.29
C SER A 183 6.67 8.04 4.96
N ALA A 184 7.46 8.70 4.12
CA ALA A 184 8.81 8.23 3.80
C ALA A 184 9.70 8.15 5.04
N GLU A 185 9.56 9.10 5.97
CA GLU A 185 10.33 9.11 7.22
C GLU A 185 9.92 7.98 8.17
N ASP A 186 8.63 7.67 8.27
CA ASP A 186 8.17 6.51 9.05
C ASP A 186 8.74 5.20 8.49
N LEU A 187 8.84 5.07 7.16
CA LEU A 187 9.48 3.91 6.54
C LEU A 187 10.98 3.82 6.89
N ARG A 188 11.69 4.95 6.91
CA ARG A 188 13.09 5.01 7.36
C ARG A 188 13.23 4.58 8.81
N HIS A 189 12.37 5.11 9.66
CA HIS A 189 12.37 4.75 11.08
C HIS A 189 12.05 3.26 11.32
N LEU A 190 11.10 2.68 10.60
CA LEU A 190 10.84 1.23 10.66
C LEU A 190 12.06 0.40 10.24
N LYS A 191 12.83 0.84 9.23
CA LYS A 191 14.10 0.18 8.86
C LYS A 191 15.15 0.27 9.97
N GLU A 192 15.24 1.39 10.67
CA GLU A 192 16.11 1.55 11.84
C GLU A 192 15.74 0.57 12.95
N ILE A 193 14.45 0.47 13.27
CA ILE A 193 13.94 -0.48 14.26
C ILE A 193 14.30 -1.92 13.87
N LEU A 194 13.97 -2.36 12.65
CA LEU A 194 14.27 -3.70 12.16
C LEU A 194 15.78 -4.00 12.18
N THR A 195 16.60 -3.03 11.80
CA THR A 195 18.06 -3.14 11.84
C THR A 195 18.57 -3.33 13.27
N ALA A 196 17.98 -2.63 14.23
CA ALA A 196 18.35 -2.74 15.63
C ALA A 196 18.02 -4.12 16.25
N PHE A 197 17.00 -4.81 15.74
CA PHE A 197 16.70 -6.19 16.11
C PHE A 197 17.69 -7.20 15.52
N GLY A 198 18.50 -6.81 14.52
CA GLY A 198 19.57 -7.62 13.95
C GLY A 198 19.12 -8.77 13.06
N ALA A 199 17.84 -8.90 12.77
CA ALA A 199 17.32 -9.91 11.84
C ALA A 199 17.34 -9.38 10.39
N PRO A 200 17.66 -10.19 9.38
CA PRO A 200 17.44 -9.80 7.99
C PRO A 200 15.97 -9.51 7.75
N PHE A 201 15.68 -8.52 6.92
CA PHE A 201 14.28 -8.17 6.63
C PHE A 201 14.07 -7.77 5.17
N THR A 202 12.82 -7.89 4.72
CA THR A 202 12.33 -7.32 3.46
C THR A 202 11.13 -6.44 3.78
N MET A 203 11.24 -5.13 3.52
CA MET A 203 10.12 -4.21 3.62
C MET A 203 9.52 -3.95 2.25
N LEU A 204 8.21 -4.18 2.08
CA LEU A 204 7.49 -4.02 0.81
C LEU A 204 6.15 -3.32 1.05
N PRO A 205 5.88 -2.19 0.35
CA PRO A 205 6.79 -1.41 -0.49
C PRO A 205 7.71 -0.49 0.32
N ASP A 206 8.90 -0.20 -0.20
CA ASP A 206 9.80 0.80 0.36
C ASP A 206 9.94 1.98 -0.60
N TYR A 207 9.11 3.00 -0.45
CA TYR A 207 9.21 4.23 -1.24
C TYR A 207 9.91 5.37 -0.50
N SER A 208 10.63 5.08 0.56
CA SER A 208 11.29 6.10 1.39
C SER A 208 12.31 6.94 0.62
N GLU A 209 13.04 6.33 -0.32
CA GLU A 209 14.03 7.02 -1.14
C GLU A 209 13.50 7.39 -2.54
N THR A 210 12.55 6.62 -3.07
CA THR A 210 12.01 6.88 -4.41
C THR A 210 11.02 8.03 -4.46
N LEU A 211 10.38 8.37 -3.32
CA LEU A 211 9.40 9.46 -3.17
C LEU A 211 9.86 10.59 -2.23
N ASP A 212 11.04 10.47 -1.63
CA ASP A 212 11.63 11.48 -0.73
C ASP A 212 13.15 11.29 -0.69
N GLY A 213 13.78 11.23 -1.86
CA GLY A 213 15.21 11.02 -2.01
C GLY A 213 16.02 12.31 -1.95
N GLY A 214 17.34 12.16 -1.84
CA GLY A 214 18.27 13.29 -1.91
C GLY A 214 18.41 13.87 -3.32
N THR A 215 19.14 14.98 -3.45
CA THR A 215 19.45 15.60 -4.74
C THR A 215 20.36 14.69 -5.58
N TRP A 216 20.07 14.61 -6.87
CA TRP A 216 20.88 13.83 -7.81
C TRP A 216 22.10 14.62 -8.26
N ALA A 217 23.27 14.00 -8.20
CA ALA A 217 24.50 14.58 -8.75
C ALA A 217 24.49 14.52 -10.30
N ASP A 218 23.97 13.41 -10.84
CA ASP A 218 23.83 13.17 -12.28
C ASP A 218 22.40 12.74 -12.61
N TYR A 219 21.99 12.94 -13.87
CA TYR A 219 20.69 12.52 -14.35
C TYR A 219 20.53 11.00 -14.27
N GLN A 220 19.43 10.56 -13.67
CA GLN A 220 19.00 9.17 -13.59
C GLN A 220 17.65 9.00 -14.31
N LYS A 221 17.48 7.88 -15.02
CA LYS A 221 16.20 7.56 -15.69
C LYS A 221 15.09 7.24 -14.71
N LEU A 222 15.44 6.57 -13.61
CA LEU A 222 14.55 6.25 -12.49
C LEU A 222 15.26 6.61 -11.18
N SER A 223 14.51 7.06 -10.18
CA SER A 223 15.06 7.30 -8.84
C SER A 223 15.57 6.01 -8.23
N THR A 224 16.68 6.10 -7.50
CA THR A 224 17.25 5.00 -6.72
C THR A 224 16.39 4.69 -5.50
N GLY A 225 16.52 3.48 -4.97
CA GLY A 225 15.77 2.99 -3.83
C GLY A 225 14.63 2.05 -4.24
N GLY A 226 13.82 1.69 -3.29
CA GLY A 226 12.78 0.69 -3.45
C GLY A 226 13.20 -0.70 -2.95
N THR A 227 12.23 -1.58 -2.76
CA THR A 227 12.48 -2.97 -2.41
C THR A 227 13.06 -3.72 -3.60
N ALA A 228 14.24 -4.29 -3.45
CA ALA A 228 14.92 -5.05 -4.51
C ALA A 228 14.06 -6.24 -4.96
N ILE A 229 13.96 -6.46 -6.27
CA ILE A 229 13.16 -7.57 -6.84
C ILE A 229 13.61 -8.93 -6.29
N GLU A 230 14.92 -9.12 -6.12
CA GLU A 230 15.45 -10.36 -5.55
C GLU A 230 15.02 -10.55 -4.09
N SER A 231 14.91 -9.48 -3.30
CA SER A 231 14.38 -9.55 -1.94
C SER A 231 12.91 -9.94 -1.94
N ILE A 232 12.11 -9.41 -2.89
CA ILE A 232 10.69 -9.75 -3.04
C ILE A 232 10.54 -11.24 -3.41
N ARG A 233 11.39 -11.77 -4.32
CA ARG A 233 11.36 -13.18 -4.66
C ARG A 233 11.56 -14.07 -3.45
N ARG A 234 12.46 -13.69 -2.56
CA ARG A 234 12.79 -14.45 -1.36
C ARG A 234 11.76 -14.35 -0.22
N MET A 235 10.72 -13.51 -0.35
CA MET A 235 9.69 -13.34 0.69
C MET A 235 8.98 -14.65 1.06
N GLY A 236 8.84 -15.60 0.12
CA GLY A 236 8.21 -16.89 0.39
C GLY A 236 9.06 -17.86 1.25
N GLY A 237 10.29 -17.51 1.59
CA GLY A 237 11.15 -18.24 2.55
C GLY A 237 11.33 -17.53 3.89
N ALA A 238 10.60 -16.46 4.17
CA ALA A 238 10.71 -15.71 5.42
C ALA A 238 10.17 -16.47 6.63
N LEU A 239 10.61 -16.11 7.83
CA LEU A 239 10.11 -16.67 9.09
C LEU A 239 8.66 -16.27 9.38
N VAL A 240 8.34 -15.01 9.05
CA VAL A 240 7.03 -14.40 9.31
C VAL A 240 6.83 -13.18 8.42
N THR A 241 5.57 -12.87 8.14
CA THR A 241 5.16 -11.59 7.55
C THR A 241 4.44 -10.77 8.61
N ILE A 242 5.00 -9.62 9.00
CA ILE A 242 4.33 -8.64 9.84
C ILE A 242 3.66 -7.61 8.92
N GLN A 243 2.35 -7.45 9.05
CA GLN A 243 1.54 -6.50 8.28
C GLN A 243 1.01 -5.42 9.20
N LEU A 244 1.24 -4.15 8.86
CA LEU A 244 0.71 -3.01 9.62
C LEU A 244 -0.60 -2.52 9.00
N GLY A 245 -1.64 -2.42 9.83
CA GLY A 245 -2.96 -1.99 9.45
C GLY A 245 -4.04 -2.91 10.01
N SER A 246 -4.68 -2.54 11.12
CA SER A 246 -5.74 -3.34 11.77
C SER A 246 -6.97 -3.53 10.87
N SER A 247 -7.22 -2.59 9.96
CA SER A 247 -8.32 -2.68 8.99
C SER A 247 -8.13 -3.78 7.94
N LEU A 248 -6.92 -4.35 7.83
CA LEU A 248 -6.57 -5.42 6.88
C LEU A 248 -6.91 -6.82 7.40
N GLU A 249 -7.28 -6.96 8.66
CA GLU A 249 -7.60 -8.24 9.26
C GLU A 249 -8.77 -8.92 8.53
N GLY A 250 -8.59 -10.18 8.14
CA GLY A 250 -9.58 -10.96 7.40
C GLY A 250 -9.73 -10.62 5.90
N LEU A 251 -8.96 -9.65 5.40
CA LEU A 251 -8.94 -9.33 3.97
C LEU A 251 -7.89 -10.16 3.22
N LYS A 252 -8.07 -10.28 1.90
CA LYS A 252 -7.05 -10.85 1.01
C LYS A 252 -5.95 -9.84 0.76
N THR A 253 -4.83 -10.00 1.46
CA THR A 253 -3.67 -9.11 1.39
C THR A 253 -2.44 -9.82 0.82
N ALA A 254 -1.34 -9.09 0.70
CA ALA A 254 -0.05 -9.69 0.35
C ALA A 254 0.42 -10.66 1.45
N ALA A 255 0.16 -10.37 2.73
CA ALA A 255 0.50 -11.26 3.84
C ALA A 255 -0.29 -12.57 3.76
N SER A 256 -1.61 -12.51 3.56
CA SER A 256 -2.42 -13.73 3.38
C SER A 256 -2.01 -14.53 2.14
N CYS A 257 -1.57 -13.86 1.07
CA CYS A 257 -1.04 -14.54 -0.12
C CYS A 257 0.25 -15.32 0.16
N LEU A 258 1.18 -14.75 0.95
CA LEU A 258 2.41 -15.42 1.38
C LEU A 258 2.10 -16.61 2.29
N GLU A 259 1.13 -16.48 3.17
CA GLU A 259 0.68 -17.57 4.04
C GLU A 259 0.03 -18.70 3.24
N GLU A 260 -0.93 -18.36 2.37
CA GLU A 260 -1.65 -19.36 1.56
C GLU A 260 -0.74 -20.12 0.57
N LYS A 261 0.21 -19.41 -0.08
CA LYS A 261 1.05 -20.01 -1.13
C LYS A 261 2.31 -20.68 -0.61
N PHE A 262 2.92 -20.11 0.44
CA PHE A 262 4.25 -20.52 0.90
C PHE A 262 4.30 -20.90 2.37
N ALA A 263 3.14 -20.89 3.07
CA ALA A 263 3.04 -21.19 4.51
C ALA A 263 3.90 -20.26 5.39
N VAL A 264 4.17 -19.02 4.95
CA VAL A 264 4.84 -18.00 5.76
C VAL A 264 3.81 -17.41 6.73
N PRO A 265 3.94 -17.60 8.05
CA PRO A 265 2.96 -17.10 9.02
C PRO A 265 2.75 -15.61 8.89
N ALA A 266 1.50 -15.14 9.03
CA ALA A 266 1.14 -13.73 8.97
C ALA A 266 0.69 -13.21 10.34
N VAL A 267 1.21 -12.03 10.73
CA VAL A 267 0.81 -11.31 11.94
C VAL A 267 0.36 -9.91 11.53
N THR A 268 -0.87 -9.54 11.85
CA THR A 268 -1.39 -8.19 11.61
C THR A 268 -1.33 -7.38 12.90
N CYS A 269 -0.70 -6.20 12.84
CA CYS A 269 -0.64 -5.22 13.92
C CYS A 269 -1.29 -3.91 13.46
N GLY A 270 -1.74 -3.07 14.39
CA GLY A 270 -2.07 -1.67 14.08
C GLY A 270 -0.83 -0.88 13.65
N LEU A 271 -1.03 0.35 13.16
CA LEU A 271 0.12 1.25 12.98
C LEU A 271 0.71 1.56 14.36
N PRO A 272 2.04 1.49 14.53
CA PRO A 272 2.68 1.64 15.84
C PRO A 272 2.65 3.10 16.35
N ILE A 273 1.45 3.58 16.67
CA ILE A 273 1.16 4.91 17.21
C ILE A 273 0.62 4.75 18.64
N GLY A 274 1.23 5.43 19.60
CA GLY A 274 0.90 5.27 21.02
C GLY A 274 1.59 4.06 21.66
N ILE A 275 1.31 3.77 22.91
CA ILE A 275 1.98 2.70 23.67
C ILE A 275 1.44 1.33 23.27
N ARG A 276 0.13 1.18 23.17
CA ARG A 276 -0.55 -0.09 22.92
C ARG A 276 -0.10 -0.73 21.60
N GLU A 277 -0.16 0.02 20.50
CA GLU A 277 0.18 -0.50 19.18
C GLU A 277 1.70 -0.69 19.03
N ASN A 278 2.52 0.18 19.64
CA ASN A 278 3.96 -0.04 19.68
C ASN A 278 4.32 -1.31 20.45
N ASP A 279 3.73 -1.54 21.64
CA ASP A 279 4.00 -2.75 22.42
C ASP A 279 3.64 -4.02 21.61
N ALA A 280 2.52 -4.01 20.89
CA ALA A 280 2.12 -5.12 20.03
C ALA A 280 3.12 -5.35 18.87
N PHE A 281 3.56 -4.29 18.21
CA PHE A 281 4.53 -4.36 17.13
C PHE A 281 5.91 -4.85 17.59
N PHE A 282 6.43 -4.30 18.70
CA PHE A 282 7.73 -4.71 19.26
C PHE A 282 7.69 -6.14 19.76
N GLU A 283 6.57 -6.59 20.33
CA GLU A 283 6.40 -8.00 20.75
C GLU A 283 6.37 -8.95 19.54
N ALA A 284 5.70 -8.55 18.44
CA ALA A 284 5.73 -9.32 17.19
C ALA A 284 7.17 -9.43 16.64
N LEU A 285 7.94 -8.35 16.67
CA LEU A 285 9.36 -8.36 16.26
C LEU A 285 10.22 -9.22 17.17
N ARG A 286 10.02 -9.15 18.49
CA ARG A 286 10.74 -9.98 19.48
C ARG A 286 10.49 -11.46 19.22
N GLN A 287 9.24 -11.85 19.00
CA GLN A 287 8.90 -13.25 18.71
C GLN A 287 9.46 -13.71 17.36
N ALA A 288 9.40 -12.86 16.34
CA ALA A 288 9.88 -13.17 15.00
C ALA A 288 11.40 -13.29 14.92
N SER A 289 12.13 -12.39 15.56
CA SER A 289 13.60 -12.35 15.54
C SER A 289 14.26 -13.26 16.56
N GLY A 290 13.55 -13.60 17.64
CA GLY A 290 14.11 -14.26 18.83
C GLY A 290 15.06 -13.36 19.64
N ALA A 291 15.16 -12.07 19.29
CA ALA A 291 16.00 -11.08 19.98
C ALA A 291 15.20 -10.32 21.03
N GLU A 292 15.87 -9.90 22.09
CA GLU A 292 15.25 -8.99 23.08
C GLU A 292 15.07 -7.60 22.49
N ILE A 293 14.08 -6.86 23.00
CA ILE A 293 13.84 -5.47 22.57
C ILE A 293 15.06 -4.62 22.91
N PRO A 294 15.66 -3.93 21.94
CA PRO A 294 16.85 -3.10 22.20
C PRO A 294 16.57 -2.05 23.28
N GLU A 295 17.55 -1.87 24.20
CA GLU A 295 17.42 -0.99 25.35
C GLU A 295 17.04 0.46 24.99
N THR A 296 17.49 0.95 23.85
CA THR A 296 17.13 2.28 23.33
C THR A 296 15.60 2.46 23.24
N PHE A 297 14.89 1.50 22.66
CA PHE A 297 13.44 1.56 22.51
C PHE A 297 12.71 1.35 23.83
N SER A 298 13.26 0.52 24.72
CA SER A 298 12.74 0.37 26.09
C SER A 298 12.79 1.70 26.83
N GLN A 299 13.87 2.45 26.70
CA GLN A 299 14.03 3.76 27.30
C GLN A 299 13.12 4.82 26.67
N GLU A 300 12.95 4.80 25.36
CA GLU A 300 12.03 5.70 24.65
C GLU A 300 10.58 5.44 25.07
N ARG A 301 10.19 4.18 25.25
CA ARG A 301 8.88 3.82 25.79
C ARG A 301 8.64 4.42 27.17
N LEU A 302 9.64 4.36 28.06
CA LEU A 302 9.52 4.95 29.41
C LEU A 302 9.38 6.48 29.34
N ARG A 303 10.11 7.15 28.43
CA ARG A 303 9.95 8.60 28.19
C ARG A 303 8.56 8.95 27.65
N LEU A 304 8.00 8.10 26.77
CA LEU A 304 6.66 8.28 26.26
C LEU A 304 5.61 8.17 27.37
N ILE A 305 5.75 7.20 28.28
CA ILE A 305 4.87 7.08 29.45
C ILE A 305 4.94 8.33 30.34
N ASP A 306 6.15 8.83 30.59
CA ASP A 306 6.35 10.05 31.37
C ASP A 306 5.66 11.26 30.69
N ALA A 307 5.83 11.39 29.36
CA ALA A 307 5.15 12.44 28.59
C ALA A 307 3.61 12.31 28.65
N TYR A 308 3.07 11.07 28.67
CA TYR A 308 1.62 10.85 28.85
C TYR A 308 1.14 11.35 30.22
N ILE A 309 1.90 11.05 31.29
CA ILE A 309 1.58 11.49 32.66
C ILE A 309 1.57 13.02 32.72
N ASP A 310 2.58 13.65 32.14
CA ASP A 310 2.69 15.12 32.13
C ASP A 310 1.62 15.79 31.25
N GLY A 311 1.31 15.17 30.10
CA GLY A 311 0.35 15.70 29.14
C GLY A 311 -1.10 15.49 29.51
N HIS A 312 -1.43 14.42 30.25
CA HIS A 312 -2.79 13.97 30.55
C HIS A 312 -3.70 15.08 31.09
N LYS A 313 -3.21 15.86 32.04
CA LYS A 313 -3.97 16.98 32.64
C LYS A 313 -4.43 18.06 31.66
N TYR A 314 -3.76 18.18 30.50
CA TYR A 314 -4.08 19.19 29.49
C TYR A 314 -5.05 18.70 28.44
N VAL A 315 -5.12 17.38 28.19
CA VAL A 315 -5.86 16.78 27.08
C VAL A 315 -7.05 15.95 27.53
N PHE A 316 -7.05 15.46 28.75
CA PHE A 316 -8.10 14.60 29.31
C PHE A 316 -9.50 15.17 29.10
N GLY A 317 -10.41 14.32 28.61
CA GLY A 317 -11.81 14.66 28.36
C GLY A 317 -12.06 15.60 27.17
N LYS A 318 -11.00 16.05 26.47
CA LYS A 318 -11.19 16.84 25.24
C LYS A 318 -11.73 15.94 24.12
N ARG A 319 -12.62 16.52 23.32
CA ARG A 319 -13.26 15.84 22.19
C ARG A 319 -12.44 16.06 20.91
N ALA A 320 -12.25 14.99 20.13
CA ALA A 320 -11.52 15.04 18.87
C ALA A 320 -12.36 14.51 17.70
N VAL A 321 -12.12 15.07 16.51
CA VAL A 321 -12.62 14.56 15.24
C VAL A 321 -11.39 14.10 14.45
N VAL A 322 -11.39 12.85 13.98
CA VAL A 322 -10.30 12.27 13.19
C VAL A 322 -10.83 11.88 11.82
N HIS A 323 -10.15 12.32 10.77
CA HIS A 323 -10.49 11.91 9.42
C HIS A 323 -9.21 11.68 8.60
N GLY A 324 -9.23 10.72 7.71
CA GLY A 324 -8.07 10.41 6.88
C GLY A 324 -8.13 9.01 6.29
N GLU A 325 -6.98 8.44 6.11
CA GLU A 325 -6.77 7.07 5.67
C GLU A 325 -7.16 6.09 6.80
N ALA A 326 -7.69 4.91 6.44
CA ALA A 326 -8.36 4.01 7.39
C ALA A 326 -7.48 3.60 8.58
N ASP A 327 -6.31 3.04 8.33
CA ASP A 327 -5.44 2.53 9.39
C ASP A 327 -4.89 3.67 10.27
N LEU A 328 -4.60 4.83 9.67
CA LEU A 328 -4.20 6.02 10.42
C LEU A 328 -5.31 6.51 11.34
N VAL A 329 -6.56 6.54 10.86
CA VAL A 329 -7.71 6.97 11.67
C VAL A 329 -7.93 6.02 12.84
N ILE A 330 -7.85 4.70 12.64
CA ILE A 330 -7.99 3.70 13.69
C ILE A 330 -6.88 3.89 14.75
N SER A 331 -5.62 3.94 14.33
CA SER A 331 -4.49 4.05 15.25
C SER A 331 -4.46 5.40 15.97
N MET A 332 -4.83 6.49 15.32
CA MET A 332 -4.98 7.79 15.96
C MET A 332 -6.14 7.82 16.97
N ALA A 333 -7.25 7.15 16.68
CA ALA A 333 -8.36 7.04 17.64
C ALA A 333 -7.93 6.24 18.88
N SER A 334 -7.19 5.13 18.69
CA SER A 334 -6.61 4.35 19.79
C SER A 334 -5.64 5.19 20.64
N PHE A 335 -4.74 5.93 19.99
CA PHE A 335 -3.81 6.85 20.67
C PHE A 335 -4.54 7.95 21.47
N LEU A 336 -5.57 8.56 20.89
CA LEU A 336 -6.33 9.61 21.56
C LEU A 336 -7.03 9.06 22.82
N ASP A 337 -7.56 7.83 22.75
CA ASP A 337 -8.13 7.13 23.90
C ASP A 337 -7.08 6.88 24.99
N GLU A 338 -5.87 6.43 24.62
CA GLU A 338 -4.76 6.21 25.56
C GLU A 338 -4.41 7.46 26.37
N ILE A 339 -4.43 8.64 25.76
CA ILE A 339 -4.13 9.92 26.42
C ILE A 339 -5.36 10.56 27.10
N GLY A 340 -6.51 9.85 27.13
CA GLY A 340 -7.72 10.29 27.80
C GLY A 340 -8.55 11.32 27.02
N MET A 341 -8.34 11.48 25.71
CA MET A 341 -9.24 12.23 24.85
C MET A 341 -10.39 11.37 24.36
N VAL A 342 -11.45 11.99 23.87
CA VAL A 342 -12.64 11.30 23.38
C VAL A 342 -12.77 11.48 21.86
N PRO A 343 -12.46 10.48 21.04
CA PRO A 343 -12.73 10.53 19.60
C PRO A 343 -14.24 10.46 19.39
N VAL A 344 -14.86 11.58 19.02
CA VAL A 344 -16.32 11.69 18.85
C VAL A 344 -16.79 11.42 17.44
N LEU A 345 -15.89 11.50 16.46
CA LEU A 345 -16.15 11.20 15.06
C LEU A 345 -14.86 10.72 14.42
N CYS A 346 -14.91 9.54 13.81
CA CYS A 346 -13.86 9.00 12.96
C CYS A 346 -14.42 8.80 11.55
N ALA A 347 -13.71 9.26 10.53
CA ALA A 347 -14.18 9.17 9.15
C ALA A 347 -13.03 8.80 8.19
N THR A 348 -13.32 7.89 7.28
CA THR A 348 -12.41 7.51 6.18
C THR A 348 -13.14 7.46 4.85
N GLY A 349 -12.38 7.57 3.76
CA GLY A 349 -12.90 7.38 2.39
C GLY A 349 -12.84 5.94 1.92
N ALA A 350 -12.07 5.09 2.57
CA ALA A 350 -11.96 3.66 2.30
C ALA A 350 -13.18 2.88 2.82
N THR A 351 -13.34 1.64 2.38
CA THR A 351 -14.37 0.71 2.86
C THR A 351 -13.71 -0.54 3.47
N PRO A 352 -12.92 -0.36 4.55
CA PRO A 352 -12.30 -1.50 5.22
C PRO A 352 -13.36 -2.36 5.92
N GLY A 353 -13.09 -3.66 6.03
CA GLY A 353 -14.04 -4.61 6.63
C GLY A 353 -14.29 -4.37 8.12
N ASN A 354 -13.30 -3.81 8.83
CA ASN A 354 -13.29 -3.65 10.30
C ASN A 354 -13.03 -2.19 10.70
N PHE A 355 -13.89 -1.26 10.26
CA PHE A 355 -13.77 0.16 10.62
C PHE A 355 -14.86 0.58 11.62
#